data_5eb3d582d5f6c20c7415d440d2c2e1c7
#
_entry.id   5eb3d582d5f6c20c7415d440d2c2e1c7
#
_cell.length_a   1.000
_cell.length_b   1.000
_cell.length_c   1.000
_cell.angle_alpha   90.00
_cell.angle_beta   90.00
_cell.angle_gamma   90.00
#
_symmetry.space_group_name_H-M   'P 1'
#
loop_
_entity.id
_entity.type
_entity.pdbx_description
1 polymer ?
#
loop_
_entity_poly.entity_id
_entity_poly.type
_entity_poly.pdbx_seq_one_letter_code
_entity_poly.pdbx_strand_id
1 'polypeptide(L)'
;NAPGPTVALRADMDALAMPDESENAWRSETSQRCHACGHDGHVTWLLGAVRALHAHPDFPGRVLAVFQPAEEIGRGARSVVAAGVLEKYKPLEIYGAHASPVFPKGQIGIQAGPVQASCDFFYITLKGRGAHAARPHTTLDPIPTAALLSESLQTIVSRKVNPIEPAVLSICAVQAGNLRAPNVIPNELQLSGTIRTFNPEVRALIETEMRRMTEHIALAQGLGHEVRIDHLTPPLINSPVCADAAKRVAQRLFGPGCPQPVPMSMAG
;
A
#
# COMPACT_ATOMS: atom_id res chain seq x y z
N ASN A 1 -12.91 -25.22 -25.63
CA ASN A 1 -14.02 -24.48 -25.06
C ASN A 1 -14.65 -23.57 -26.12
N ALA A 2 -15.94 -23.26 -26.02
CA ALA A 2 -16.63 -22.33 -26.91
C ALA A 2 -15.96 -20.93 -26.85
N PRO A 3 -16.03 -20.14 -27.94
CA PRO A 3 -15.56 -18.74 -27.91
C PRO A 3 -16.27 -17.94 -26.81
N GLY A 4 -15.52 -17.08 -26.12
CA GLY A 4 -16.07 -16.26 -25.07
C GLY A 4 -14.97 -15.40 -24.38
N PRO A 5 -15.33 -14.60 -23.39
CA PRO A 5 -14.40 -13.70 -22.72
C PRO A 5 -13.33 -14.46 -21.92
N THR A 6 -12.25 -13.75 -21.61
CA THR A 6 -11.28 -14.18 -20.61
C THR A 6 -11.61 -13.52 -19.28
N VAL A 7 -11.70 -14.30 -18.22
CA VAL A 7 -11.79 -13.81 -16.83
C VAL A 7 -10.51 -14.20 -16.11
N ALA A 8 -9.90 -13.29 -15.38
CA ALA A 8 -8.72 -13.57 -14.58
C ALA A 8 -9.07 -13.78 -13.11
N LEU A 9 -8.41 -14.75 -12.49
CA LEU A 9 -8.41 -14.98 -11.04
C LEU A 9 -6.98 -14.80 -10.54
N ARG A 10 -6.78 -13.96 -9.53
CA ARG A 10 -5.46 -13.62 -8.98
C ARG A 10 -5.32 -14.09 -7.53
N ALA A 11 -4.18 -14.67 -7.24
CA ALA A 11 -3.68 -14.85 -5.88
C ALA A 11 -2.24 -14.33 -5.79
N ASP A 12 -1.92 -13.62 -4.73
CA ASP A 12 -0.54 -13.37 -4.32
C ASP A 12 0.06 -14.63 -3.68
N MET A 13 1.40 -14.72 -3.68
CA MET A 13 2.07 -15.97 -3.30
C MET A 13 3.34 -15.77 -2.47
N ASP A 14 3.72 -14.55 -2.17
CA ASP A 14 4.92 -14.24 -1.40
C ASP A 14 4.69 -14.30 0.11
N ALA A 15 5.78 -14.44 0.86
CA ALA A 15 5.79 -14.47 2.32
C ALA A 15 6.51 -13.23 2.87
N LEU A 16 6.09 -12.82 4.06
CA LEU A 16 6.75 -11.76 4.82
C LEU A 16 8.13 -12.18 5.32
N ALA A 17 9.06 -11.22 5.37
CA ALA A 17 10.42 -11.41 5.87
C ALA A 17 10.45 -11.34 7.41
N MET A 18 9.82 -12.31 8.07
CA MET A 18 9.73 -12.43 9.52
C MET A 18 9.70 -13.91 9.94
N PRO A 19 10.09 -14.26 11.18
CA PRO A 19 9.98 -15.65 11.66
C PRO A 19 8.51 -16.07 11.79
N ASP A 20 8.24 -17.34 11.52
CA ASP A 20 6.95 -17.98 11.86
C ASP A 20 7.05 -18.51 13.31
N GLU A 21 6.40 -17.79 14.23
CA GLU A 21 6.36 -18.12 15.65
C GLU A 21 5.14 -18.99 16.03
N SER A 22 4.38 -19.47 15.02
CA SER A 22 3.24 -20.34 15.27
C SER A 22 3.68 -21.73 15.77
N GLU A 23 2.83 -22.37 16.57
CA GLU A 23 3.02 -23.74 17.03
C GLU A 23 2.39 -24.78 16.10
N ASN A 24 1.94 -24.35 14.90
CA ASN A 24 1.27 -25.22 13.94
C ASN A 24 2.23 -26.27 13.37
N ALA A 25 1.72 -27.47 13.11
CA ALA A 25 2.48 -28.54 12.46
C ALA A 25 2.92 -28.21 11.03
N TRP A 26 2.29 -27.21 10.41
CA TRP A 26 2.57 -26.69 9.06
C TRP A 26 3.25 -25.33 9.06
N ARG A 27 3.83 -24.91 10.17
CA ARG A 27 4.62 -23.66 10.22
C ARG A 27 5.74 -23.68 9.19
N SER A 28 6.20 -22.49 8.80
CA SER A 28 7.28 -22.34 7.86
C SER A 28 8.57 -23.07 8.33
N GLU A 29 9.13 -23.90 7.47
CA GLU A 29 10.45 -24.52 7.70
C GLU A 29 11.61 -23.59 7.33
N THR A 30 11.31 -22.51 6.61
CA THR A 30 12.28 -21.49 6.20
C THR A 30 12.37 -20.41 7.25
N SER A 31 13.53 -20.25 7.88
CA SER A 31 13.78 -19.18 8.85
C SER A 31 13.54 -17.79 8.19
N GLN A 32 12.97 -16.86 8.95
CA GLN A 32 12.69 -15.51 8.48
C GLN A 32 11.74 -15.46 7.26
N ARG A 33 10.78 -16.41 7.17
CA ARG A 33 9.66 -16.36 6.20
C ARG A 33 8.39 -16.85 6.89
N CYS A 34 7.32 -16.04 6.76
CA CYS A 34 6.03 -16.39 7.34
C CYS A 34 4.90 -15.90 6.43
N HIS A 35 3.88 -16.71 6.23
CA HIS A 35 2.63 -16.32 5.56
C HIS A 35 1.64 -15.64 6.52
N ALA A 36 2.11 -14.62 7.27
CA ALA A 36 1.27 -13.91 8.24
C ALA A 36 0.16 -13.07 7.57
N CYS A 37 0.28 -12.80 6.27
CA CYS A 37 -0.77 -12.14 5.47
C CYS A 37 -1.77 -13.12 4.80
N GLY A 38 -1.54 -14.45 4.91
CA GLY A 38 -2.47 -15.47 4.41
C GLY A 38 -2.36 -15.79 2.93
N HIS A 39 -1.28 -15.44 2.26
CA HIS A 39 -1.09 -15.67 0.82
C HIS A 39 -1.04 -17.16 0.44
N ASP A 40 -0.62 -18.04 1.35
CA ASP A 40 -0.71 -19.50 1.20
C ASP A 40 -2.17 -19.96 1.06
N GLY A 41 -3.08 -19.37 1.84
CA GLY A 41 -4.53 -19.58 1.70
C GLY A 41 -5.06 -19.07 0.35
N HIS A 42 -4.60 -17.89 -0.10
CA HIS A 42 -5.01 -17.33 -1.40
C HIS A 42 -4.59 -18.23 -2.58
N VAL A 43 -3.37 -18.74 -2.56
CA VAL A 43 -2.89 -19.72 -3.55
C VAL A 43 -3.73 -20.99 -3.50
N THR A 44 -4.05 -21.49 -2.30
CA THR A 44 -4.89 -22.68 -2.11
C THR A 44 -6.29 -22.49 -2.70
N TRP A 45 -6.92 -21.32 -2.46
CA TRP A 45 -8.24 -21.01 -3.05
C TRP A 45 -8.19 -20.95 -4.57
N LEU A 46 -7.15 -20.31 -5.15
CA LEU A 46 -6.99 -20.24 -6.62
C LEU A 46 -6.78 -21.64 -7.22
N LEU A 47 -5.93 -22.47 -6.61
CA LEU A 47 -5.73 -23.85 -7.05
C LEU A 47 -7.02 -24.68 -6.97
N GLY A 48 -7.79 -24.52 -5.90
CA GLY A 48 -9.10 -25.15 -5.75
C GLY A 48 -10.08 -24.73 -6.86
N ALA A 49 -10.14 -23.43 -7.16
CA ALA A 49 -10.96 -22.89 -8.24
C ALA A 49 -10.55 -23.45 -9.61
N VAL A 50 -9.24 -23.49 -9.92
CA VAL A 50 -8.72 -24.05 -11.17
C VAL A 50 -9.05 -25.52 -11.30
N ARG A 51 -8.94 -26.31 -10.23
CA ARG A 51 -9.32 -27.74 -10.23
C ARG A 51 -10.82 -27.93 -10.49
N ALA A 52 -11.67 -27.13 -9.83
CA ALA A 52 -13.10 -27.21 -10.03
C ALA A 52 -13.51 -26.84 -11.47
N LEU A 53 -12.91 -25.77 -12.03
CA LEU A 53 -13.14 -25.34 -13.41
C LEU A 53 -12.63 -26.37 -14.44
N HIS A 54 -11.51 -27.05 -14.15
CA HIS A 54 -10.99 -28.12 -15.00
C HIS A 54 -11.91 -29.36 -15.00
N ALA A 55 -12.49 -29.69 -13.84
CA ALA A 55 -13.44 -30.80 -13.71
C ALA A 55 -14.81 -30.50 -14.38
N HIS A 56 -15.15 -29.22 -14.57
CA HIS A 56 -16.41 -28.78 -15.18
C HIS A 56 -16.13 -27.78 -16.32
N PRO A 57 -15.60 -28.24 -17.48
CA PRO A 57 -15.11 -27.35 -18.54
C PRO A 57 -16.23 -26.76 -19.42
N ASP A 58 -17.49 -27.05 -19.17
CA ASP A 58 -18.64 -26.64 -19.98
C ASP A 58 -19.05 -25.19 -19.76
N PHE A 59 -18.12 -24.26 -20.00
CA PHE A 59 -18.36 -22.82 -20.00
C PHE A 59 -17.70 -22.14 -21.20
N PRO A 60 -18.27 -21.05 -21.74
CA PRO A 60 -17.67 -20.31 -22.84
C PRO A 60 -16.49 -19.47 -22.34
N GLY A 61 -15.48 -19.32 -23.20
CA GLY A 61 -14.33 -18.46 -22.91
C GLY A 61 -13.19 -19.16 -22.17
N ARG A 62 -12.45 -18.41 -21.39
CA ARG A 62 -11.22 -18.85 -20.71
C ARG A 62 -11.10 -18.27 -19.32
N VAL A 63 -10.49 -19.01 -18.40
CA VAL A 63 -10.04 -18.50 -17.11
C VAL A 63 -8.52 -18.41 -17.10
N LEU A 64 -7.99 -17.23 -16.74
CA LEU A 64 -6.57 -16.97 -16.56
C LEU A 64 -6.27 -17.01 -15.07
N ALA A 65 -5.52 -18.00 -14.59
CA ALA A 65 -5.02 -18.02 -13.22
C ALA A 65 -3.70 -17.24 -13.14
N VAL A 66 -3.64 -16.22 -12.28
CA VAL A 66 -2.48 -15.36 -12.07
C VAL A 66 -1.95 -15.59 -10.66
N PHE A 67 -0.80 -16.22 -10.54
CA PHE A 67 -0.06 -16.37 -9.29
C PHE A 67 0.98 -15.26 -9.21
N GLN A 68 0.68 -14.22 -8.43
CA GLN A 68 1.47 -12.99 -8.38
C GLN A 68 2.51 -13.06 -7.26
N PRO A 69 3.82 -12.88 -7.54
CA PRO A 69 4.85 -12.72 -6.52
C PRO A 69 4.91 -11.28 -6.00
N ALA A 70 5.71 -11.03 -4.94
CA ALA A 70 6.18 -9.72 -4.51
C ALA A 70 5.05 -8.67 -4.28
N GLU A 71 3.94 -9.11 -3.68
CA GLU A 71 2.83 -8.22 -3.29
C GLU A 71 3.28 -7.31 -2.16
N GLU A 72 3.91 -7.86 -1.11
CA GLU A 72 4.31 -7.19 0.14
C GLU A 72 5.30 -6.04 -0.07
N ILE A 73 5.95 -5.98 -1.22
CA ILE A 73 6.86 -4.90 -1.60
C ILE A 73 6.33 -4.02 -2.75
N GLY A 74 5.05 -4.19 -3.12
CA GLY A 74 4.36 -3.39 -4.15
C GLY A 74 4.91 -3.53 -5.56
N ARG A 75 5.63 -4.62 -5.89
CA ARG A 75 6.31 -4.79 -7.18
C ARG A 75 5.69 -5.87 -8.07
N GLY A 76 5.01 -6.84 -7.48
CA GLY A 76 4.56 -8.04 -8.21
C GLY A 76 3.53 -7.73 -9.28
N ALA A 77 2.50 -6.95 -8.99
CA ALA A 77 1.49 -6.57 -9.98
C ALA A 77 2.12 -5.82 -11.17
N ARG A 78 3.05 -4.89 -10.89
CA ARG A 78 3.78 -4.17 -11.96
C ARG A 78 4.59 -5.11 -12.85
N SER A 79 5.22 -6.16 -12.28
CA SER A 79 5.98 -7.14 -13.05
C SER A 79 5.07 -7.99 -13.95
N VAL A 80 3.89 -8.38 -13.47
CA VAL A 80 2.87 -9.10 -14.25
C VAL A 80 2.38 -8.25 -15.43
N VAL A 81 2.09 -6.95 -15.17
CA VAL A 81 1.71 -6.01 -16.23
C VAL A 81 2.85 -5.82 -17.23
N ALA A 82 4.07 -5.54 -16.76
CA ALA A 82 5.24 -5.33 -17.62
C ALA A 82 5.61 -6.57 -18.47
N ALA A 83 5.26 -7.77 -18.01
CA ALA A 83 5.40 -9.01 -18.77
C ALA A 83 4.36 -9.17 -19.91
N GLY A 84 3.46 -8.19 -20.10
CA GLY A 84 2.46 -8.20 -21.19
C GLY A 84 1.33 -9.22 -20.98
N VAL A 85 1.12 -9.67 -19.75
CA VAL A 85 0.09 -10.69 -19.46
C VAL A 85 -1.31 -10.17 -19.79
N LEU A 86 -1.60 -8.91 -19.41
CA LEU A 86 -2.92 -8.32 -19.65
C LEU A 86 -3.16 -8.04 -21.14
N GLU A 87 -2.16 -7.57 -21.86
CA GLU A 87 -2.22 -7.33 -23.30
C GLU A 87 -2.38 -8.64 -24.10
N LYS A 88 -1.72 -9.70 -23.67
CA LYS A 88 -1.75 -11.02 -24.33
C LYS A 88 -3.10 -11.70 -24.15
N TYR A 89 -3.63 -11.72 -22.95
CA TYR A 89 -4.84 -12.49 -22.63
C TYR A 89 -6.12 -11.65 -22.58
N LYS A 90 -6.01 -10.32 -22.51
CA LYS A 90 -7.10 -9.33 -22.53
C LYS A 90 -8.26 -9.73 -21.63
N PRO A 91 -8.03 -9.95 -20.32
CA PRO A 91 -9.11 -10.31 -19.43
C PRO A 91 -10.14 -9.18 -19.36
N LEU A 92 -11.42 -9.54 -19.49
CA LEU A 92 -12.53 -8.62 -19.35
C LEU A 92 -12.70 -8.17 -17.90
N GLU A 93 -12.45 -9.10 -16.98
CA GLU A 93 -12.60 -8.92 -15.54
C GLU A 93 -11.47 -9.64 -14.81
N ILE A 94 -11.05 -9.09 -13.67
CA ILE A 94 -10.07 -9.70 -12.76
C ILE A 94 -10.66 -9.73 -11.36
N TYR A 95 -10.62 -10.90 -10.71
CA TYR A 95 -11.02 -11.09 -9.33
C TYR A 95 -9.85 -11.59 -8.50
N GLY A 96 -9.75 -11.06 -7.27
CA GLY A 96 -8.86 -11.54 -6.22
C GLY A 96 -9.62 -11.59 -4.90
N ALA A 97 -9.24 -12.50 -4.02
CA ALA A 97 -9.75 -12.57 -2.67
C ALA A 97 -8.60 -12.49 -1.68
N HIS A 98 -8.82 -11.82 -0.56
CA HIS A 98 -7.84 -11.69 0.51
C HIS A 98 -8.42 -12.21 1.83
N ALA A 99 -7.62 -12.96 2.59
CA ALA A 99 -7.98 -13.36 3.95
C ALA A 99 -8.12 -12.10 4.83
N SER A 100 -9.14 -12.08 5.67
CA SER A 100 -9.40 -10.92 6.52
C SER A 100 -9.73 -11.35 7.95
N PRO A 101 -9.02 -10.86 8.95
CA PRO A 101 -9.33 -11.10 10.35
C PRO A 101 -10.54 -10.29 10.85
N VAL A 102 -11.04 -9.35 10.06
CA VAL A 102 -12.17 -8.46 10.41
C VAL A 102 -13.49 -9.22 10.37
N PHE A 103 -13.61 -10.25 9.51
CA PHE A 103 -14.84 -11.02 9.36
C PHE A 103 -14.76 -12.35 10.11
N PRO A 104 -15.86 -12.76 10.78
CA PRO A 104 -15.97 -14.11 11.30
C PRO A 104 -15.79 -15.19 10.21
N LYS A 105 -15.31 -16.35 10.59
CA LYS A 105 -15.18 -17.50 9.70
C LYS A 105 -16.52 -17.80 8.98
N GLY A 106 -16.44 -17.99 7.67
CA GLY A 106 -17.60 -18.28 6.81
C GLY A 106 -18.29 -17.03 6.27
N GLN A 107 -17.80 -15.84 6.57
CA GLN A 107 -18.29 -14.59 5.97
C GLN A 107 -17.35 -14.10 4.85
N ILE A 108 -17.95 -13.43 3.87
CA ILE A 108 -17.26 -12.82 2.75
C ILE A 108 -17.64 -11.35 2.71
N GLY A 109 -16.65 -10.46 2.60
CA GLY A 109 -16.86 -9.04 2.37
C GLY A 109 -16.73 -8.71 0.88
N ILE A 110 -17.66 -7.94 0.31
CA ILE A 110 -17.59 -7.43 -1.06
C ILE A 110 -18.12 -5.99 -1.09
N GLN A 111 -17.29 -5.07 -1.56
CA GLN A 111 -17.62 -3.66 -1.66
C GLN A 111 -17.33 -3.14 -3.07
N ALA A 112 -18.26 -2.38 -3.66
CA ALA A 112 -18.05 -1.59 -4.85
C ALA A 112 -17.39 -0.25 -4.50
N GLY A 113 -16.59 0.30 -5.42
CA GLY A 113 -15.90 1.56 -5.21
C GLY A 113 -14.62 1.41 -4.36
N PRO A 114 -14.20 2.45 -3.64
CA PRO A 114 -12.97 2.44 -2.86
C PRO A 114 -12.97 1.41 -1.73
N VAL A 115 -11.89 0.63 -1.61
CA VAL A 115 -11.72 -0.41 -0.57
C VAL A 115 -10.43 -0.19 0.22
N GLN A 116 -9.30 0.00 -0.47
CA GLN A 116 -8.00 0.25 0.16
C GLN A 116 -7.37 1.52 -0.40
N ALA A 117 -6.71 2.28 0.45
CA ALA A 117 -6.02 3.51 0.04
C ALA A 117 -4.76 3.21 -0.79
N SER A 118 -4.27 4.23 -1.50
CA SER A 118 -2.93 4.21 -2.09
C SER A 118 -1.87 4.08 -1.01
N CYS A 119 -0.71 3.56 -1.39
CA CYS A 119 0.46 3.52 -0.53
C CYS A 119 1.62 4.27 -1.18
N ASP A 120 2.09 5.32 -0.50
CA ASP A 120 3.26 6.07 -0.89
C ASP A 120 4.18 6.25 0.31
N PHE A 121 5.49 6.23 0.06
CA PHE A 121 6.49 6.61 1.04
C PHE A 121 7.16 7.91 0.62
N PHE A 122 7.39 8.78 1.58
CA PHE A 122 8.17 9.99 1.36
C PHE A 122 9.43 10.02 2.21
N TYR A 123 10.45 10.69 1.67
CA TYR A 123 11.74 10.92 2.30
C TYR A 123 12.11 12.38 2.08
N ILE A 124 12.41 13.09 3.17
CA ILE A 124 12.84 14.48 3.12
C ILE A 124 14.21 14.57 3.78
N THR A 125 15.17 15.15 3.07
CA THR A 125 16.50 15.42 3.59
C THR A 125 16.68 16.92 3.72
N LEU A 126 17.02 17.40 4.93
CA LEU A 126 17.44 18.77 5.17
C LEU A 126 18.97 18.81 5.31
N LYS A 127 19.63 19.61 4.45
CA LYS A 127 21.08 19.70 4.37
C LYS A 127 21.53 21.05 4.95
N GLY A 128 22.20 20.99 6.07
CA GLY A 128 22.69 22.14 6.81
C GLY A 128 24.21 22.21 6.88
N ARG A 129 24.70 22.84 7.94
CA ARG A 129 26.12 22.90 8.28
C ARG A 129 26.24 22.76 9.80
N GLY A 130 26.77 21.62 10.25
CA GLY A 130 27.01 21.34 11.66
C GLY A 130 28.21 22.09 12.22
N ALA A 131 28.25 22.16 13.54
CA ALA A 131 29.38 22.68 14.31
C ALA A 131 29.25 22.28 15.79
N HIS A 132 30.16 22.78 16.62
CA HIS A 132 30.06 22.63 18.06
C HIS A 132 28.82 23.37 18.61
N ALA A 133 28.00 22.71 19.41
CA ALA A 133 26.71 23.24 19.90
C ALA A 133 26.83 24.55 20.69
N ALA A 134 28.01 24.85 21.29
CA ALA A 134 28.26 26.12 21.94
C ALA A 134 28.47 27.32 20.97
N ARG A 135 28.47 27.05 19.65
CA ARG A 135 28.62 28.08 18.60
C ARG A 135 27.49 28.00 17.57
N PRO A 136 26.21 28.07 17.97
CA PRO A 136 25.07 27.87 17.08
C PRO A 136 24.99 28.91 15.96
N HIS A 137 25.50 30.12 16.17
CA HIS A 137 25.59 31.19 15.18
C HIS A 137 26.47 30.88 13.98
N THR A 138 27.31 29.83 14.06
CA THR A 138 28.19 29.40 12.94
C THR A 138 27.58 28.25 12.15
N THR A 139 26.37 27.79 12.49
CA THR A 139 25.70 26.61 11.90
C THR A 139 24.56 27.00 10.96
N LEU A 140 24.13 26.02 10.18
CA LEU A 140 22.81 25.96 9.57
C LEU A 140 22.15 24.71 10.14
N ASP A 141 21.42 24.87 11.24
CA ASP A 141 20.93 23.75 12.05
C ASP A 141 19.65 23.13 11.48
N PRO A 142 19.68 21.87 11.04
CA PRO A 142 18.50 21.21 10.49
C PRO A 142 17.46 20.79 11.56
N ILE A 143 17.83 20.71 12.84
CA ILE A 143 16.93 20.19 13.88
C ILE A 143 15.73 21.11 14.15
N PRO A 144 15.89 22.43 14.42
CA PRO A 144 14.74 23.32 14.58
C PRO A 144 13.90 23.44 13.32
N THR A 145 14.55 23.39 12.14
CA THR A 145 13.86 23.43 10.86
C THR A 145 12.99 22.20 10.63
N ALA A 146 13.47 20.99 11.00
CA ALA A 146 12.69 19.76 10.90
C ALA A 146 11.50 19.75 11.84
N ALA A 147 11.61 20.33 13.05
CA ALA A 147 10.48 20.47 13.97
C ALA A 147 9.38 21.35 13.35
N LEU A 148 9.74 22.54 12.85
CA LEU A 148 8.80 23.44 12.16
C LEU A 148 8.18 22.79 10.92
N LEU A 149 8.98 22.11 10.10
CA LEU A 149 8.50 21.40 8.92
C LEU A 149 7.54 20.29 9.29
N SER A 150 7.86 19.48 10.31
CA SER A 150 7.01 18.38 10.76
C SER A 150 5.62 18.85 11.18
N GLU A 151 5.56 19.93 11.93
CA GLU A 151 4.30 20.55 12.35
C GLU A 151 3.53 21.13 11.15
N SER A 152 4.23 21.83 10.26
CA SER A 152 3.63 22.43 9.07
C SER A 152 3.05 21.38 8.12
N LEU A 153 3.71 20.25 7.91
CA LEU A 153 3.23 19.16 7.04
C LEU A 153 1.88 18.61 7.52
N GLN A 154 1.60 18.55 8.82
CA GLN A 154 0.30 18.11 9.33
C GLN A 154 -0.84 19.05 8.89
N THR A 155 -0.54 20.31 8.59
CA THR A 155 -1.54 21.26 8.10
C THR A 155 -2.01 20.94 6.66
N ILE A 156 -1.29 20.15 5.91
CA ILE A 156 -1.72 19.75 4.55
C ILE A 156 -3.05 19.00 4.64
N VAL A 157 -3.13 17.95 5.44
CA VAL A 157 -4.37 17.17 5.58
C VAL A 157 -5.44 18.02 6.30
N SER A 158 -5.09 18.68 7.38
CA SER A 158 -6.09 19.39 8.20
C SER A 158 -6.59 20.72 7.61
N ARG A 159 -5.90 21.34 6.64
CA ARG A 159 -6.21 22.68 6.10
C ARG A 159 -6.25 22.79 4.58
N LYS A 160 -5.79 21.78 3.85
CA LYS A 160 -5.71 21.82 2.37
C LYS A 160 -6.56 20.74 1.73
N VAL A 161 -6.66 19.56 2.34
CA VAL A 161 -7.54 18.49 1.87
C VAL A 161 -8.97 18.79 2.27
N ASN A 162 -9.92 18.53 1.37
CA ASN A 162 -11.35 18.64 1.69
C ASN A 162 -11.68 17.69 2.86
N PRO A 163 -12.33 18.14 3.94
CA PRO A 163 -12.63 17.33 5.13
C PRO A 163 -13.41 16.04 4.88
N ILE A 164 -14.12 15.93 3.77
CA ILE A 164 -14.85 14.71 3.38
C ILE A 164 -13.97 13.70 2.62
N GLU A 165 -12.76 14.08 2.22
CA GLU A 165 -11.81 13.22 1.52
C GLU A 165 -10.87 12.55 2.52
N PRO A 166 -10.91 11.19 2.64
CA PRO A 166 -10.02 10.50 3.53
C PRO A 166 -8.56 10.60 3.06
N ALA A 167 -7.69 11.09 3.93
CA ALA A 167 -6.26 11.19 3.66
C ALA A 167 -5.44 11.01 4.94
N VAL A 168 -4.28 10.38 4.81
CA VAL A 168 -3.28 10.25 5.87
C VAL A 168 -1.94 10.77 5.37
N LEU A 169 -1.29 11.60 6.17
CA LEU A 169 0.10 11.97 6.06
C LEU A 169 0.74 11.76 7.43
N SER A 170 1.62 10.77 7.55
CA SER A 170 2.28 10.44 8.80
C SER A 170 3.80 10.48 8.64
N ILE A 171 4.47 11.22 9.52
CA ILE A 171 5.93 11.14 9.68
C ILE A 171 6.20 9.97 10.62
N CYS A 172 6.99 9.00 10.16
CA CYS A 172 7.22 7.75 10.87
C CYS A 172 8.64 7.65 11.45
N ALA A 173 9.58 8.41 10.89
CA ALA A 173 10.96 8.43 11.39
C ALA A 173 11.60 9.80 11.22
N VAL A 174 12.43 10.15 12.18
CA VAL A 174 13.32 11.33 12.18
C VAL A 174 14.70 10.85 12.59
N GLN A 175 15.69 11.14 11.76
CA GLN A 175 17.07 10.71 12.02
C GLN A 175 18.03 11.90 11.87
N ALA A 176 18.76 12.22 12.93
CA ALA A 176 19.81 13.25 12.94
C ALA A 176 20.78 13.02 14.09
N GLY A 177 22.01 13.52 13.90
CA GLY A 177 23.02 13.59 14.97
C GLY A 177 23.43 12.23 15.54
N ASN A 178 24.09 12.28 16.70
CA ASN A 178 24.57 11.12 17.42
C ASN A 178 24.35 11.32 18.91
N LEU A 179 23.58 10.46 19.56
CA LEU A 179 23.29 10.53 21.02
C LEU A 179 24.57 10.42 21.89
N ARG A 180 25.67 9.87 21.35
CA ARG A 180 26.96 9.80 22.06
C ARG A 180 27.80 11.05 21.88
N ALA A 181 27.36 12.03 21.07
CA ALA A 181 28.03 13.30 20.84
C ALA A 181 27.03 14.47 20.94
N PRO A 182 26.43 14.69 22.13
CA PRO A 182 25.33 15.66 22.33
C PRO A 182 25.76 17.13 22.16
N ASN A 183 27.07 17.38 22.05
CA ASN A 183 27.65 18.69 21.81
C ASN A 183 27.95 18.99 20.32
N VAL A 184 27.45 18.16 19.38
CA VAL A 184 27.64 18.31 17.95
C VAL A 184 26.30 18.52 17.25
N ILE A 185 26.13 19.66 16.58
CA ILE A 185 25.00 19.91 15.68
C ILE A 185 25.25 19.18 14.37
N PRO A 186 24.30 18.36 13.84
CA PRO A 186 24.51 17.58 12.64
C PRO A 186 24.51 18.43 11.35
N ASN A 187 25.14 17.90 10.29
CA ASN A 187 25.08 18.49 8.96
C ASN A 187 23.79 18.21 8.21
N GLU A 188 23.10 17.16 8.59
CA GLU A 188 21.94 16.63 7.87
C GLU A 188 20.91 16.06 8.82
N LEU A 189 19.64 16.15 8.42
CA LEU A 189 18.53 15.49 9.07
C LEU A 189 17.62 14.84 8.02
N GLN A 190 17.15 13.64 8.29
CA GLN A 190 16.23 12.93 7.45
C GLN A 190 14.89 12.71 8.16
N LEU A 191 13.81 12.94 7.41
CA LEU A 191 12.42 12.61 7.77
C LEU A 191 11.93 11.56 6.78
N SER A 192 11.16 10.59 7.25
CA SER A 192 10.44 9.69 6.36
C SER A 192 9.06 9.36 6.91
N GLY A 193 8.16 8.96 6.00
CA GLY A 193 6.80 8.64 6.37
C GLY A 193 5.97 8.10 5.21
N THR A 194 4.65 8.10 5.41
CA THR A 194 3.71 7.54 4.46
C THR A 194 2.58 8.51 4.12
N ILE A 195 2.09 8.41 2.89
CA ILE A 195 0.88 9.08 2.41
C ILE A 195 -0.11 8.01 1.98
N ARG A 196 -1.39 8.17 2.38
CA ARG A 196 -2.49 7.28 2.03
C ARG A 196 -3.68 8.11 1.54
N THR A 197 -4.22 7.78 0.38
CA THR A 197 -5.38 8.48 -0.21
C THR A 197 -6.21 7.54 -1.06
N PHE A 198 -7.50 7.87 -1.27
CA PHE A 198 -8.34 7.20 -2.26
C PHE A 198 -8.47 8.00 -3.54
N ASN A 199 -8.32 9.32 -3.45
CA ASN A 199 -8.49 10.23 -4.57
C ASN A 199 -7.12 10.65 -5.14
N PRO A 200 -6.85 10.41 -6.44
CA PRO A 200 -5.60 10.82 -7.07
C PRO A 200 -5.32 12.33 -7.03
N GLU A 201 -6.37 13.17 -7.05
CA GLU A 201 -6.21 14.62 -6.96
C GLU A 201 -5.73 15.04 -5.56
N VAL A 202 -6.27 14.41 -4.51
CA VAL A 202 -5.81 14.61 -3.12
C VAL A 202 -4.37 14.17 -2.97
N ARG A 203 -3.99 13.05 -3.58
CA ARG A 203 -2.60 12.56 -3.60
C ARG A 203 -1.66 13.60 -4.22
N ALA A 204 -2.00 14.11 -5.39
CA ALA A 204 -1.21 15.13 -6.09
C ALA A 204 -1.15 16.45 -5.30
N LEU A 205 -2.24 16.84 -4.63
CA LEU A 205 -2.26 18.01 -3.76
C LEU A 205 -1.28 17.86 -2.59
N ILE A 206 -1.32 16.72 -1.88
CA ILE A 206 -0.44 16.45 -0.74
C ILE A 206 1.03 16.49 -1.19
N GLU A 207 1.36 15.85 -2.32
CA GLU A 207 2.72 15.85 -2.86
C GLU A 207 3.20 17.27 -3.21
N THR A 208 2.37 18.04 -3.89
CA THR A 208 2.69 19.42 -4.30
C THR A 208 2.94 20.32 -3.07
N GLU A 209 2.03 20.26 -2.09
CA GLU A 209 2.14 21.06 -0.88
C GLU A 209 3.33 20.63 -0.01
N MET A 210 3.61 19.33 0.09
CA MET A 210 4.79 18.81 0.80
C MET A 210 6.09 19.36 0.20
N ARG A 211 6.24 19.29 -1.13
CA ARG A 211 7.41 19.83 -1.82
C ARG A 211 7.53 21.33 -1.59
N ARG A 212 6.46 22.07 -1.78
CA ARG A 212 6.42 23.52 -1.59
C ARG A 212 6.77 23.94 -0.16
N MET A 213 6.17 23.30 0.84
CA MET A 213 6.45 23.62 2.25
C MET A 213 7.90 23.30 2.61
N THR A 214 8.39 22.13 2.18
CA THR A 214 9.79 21.73 2.44
C THR A 214 10.76 22.74 1.85
N GLU A 215 10.57 23.13 0.59
CA GLU A 215 11.41 24.12 -0.09
C GLU A 215 11.42 25.45 0.67
N HIS A 216 10.27 26.05 0.90
CA HIS A 216 10.21 27.39 1.47
C HIS A 216 10.67 27.44 2.94
N ILE A 217 10.38 26.42 3.74
CA ILE A 217 10.84 26.34 5.13
C ILE A 217 12.37 26.13 5.18
N ALA A 218 12.91 25.26 4.34
CA ALA A 218 14.35 25.03 4.26
C ALA A 218 15.09 26.31 3.82
N LEU A 219 14.63 26.95 2.75
CA LEU A 219 15.21 28.19 2.23
C LEU A 219 15.16 29.34 3.24
N ALA A 220 14.06 29.48 3.99
CA ALA A 220 13.93 30.51 5.04
C ALA A 220 14.99 30.37 6.15
N GLN A 221 15.51 29.14 6.36
CA GLN A 221 16.57 28.83 7.32
C GLN A 221 17.98 28.68 6.66
N GLY A 222 18.08 28.96 5.36
CA GLY A 222 19.33 28.82 4.62
C GLY A 222 19.79 27.38 4.36
N LEU A 223 18.88 26.39 4.51
CA LEU A 223 19.17 24.96 4.35
C LEU A 223 18.96 24.52 2.91
N GLY A 224 19.78 23.54 2.47
CA GLY A 224 19.45 22.71 1.32
C GLY A 224 18.35 21.68 1.67
N HIS A 225 17.64 21.23 0.64
CA HIS A 225 16.59 20.22 0.83
C HIS A 225 16.52 19.25 -0.34
N GLU A 226 15.94 18.09 -0.07
CA GLU A 226 15.58 17.09 -1.08
C GLU A 226 14.29 16.40 -0.67
N VAL A 227 13.38 16.18 -1.61
CA VAL A 227 12.12 15.44 -1.39
C VAL A 227 12.00 14.34 -2.42
N ARG A 228 11.99 13.09 -1.95
CA ARG A 228 11.70 11.90 -2.74
C ARG A 228 10.37 11.29 -2.30
N ILE A 229 9.54 10.93 -3.25
CA ILE A 229 8.29 10.22 -3.00
C ILE A 229 8.29 8.96 -3.87
N ASP A 230 8.13 7.82 -3.23
CA ASP A 230 8.06 6.52 -3.87
C ASP A 230 6.60 6.08 -3.92
N HIS A 231 6.01 6.03 -5.11
CA HIS A 231 4.66 5.55 -5.34
C HIS A 231 4.66 4.02 -5.40
N LEU A 232 4.09 3.34 -4.38
CA LEU A 232 4.03 1.88 -4.33
C LEU A 232 2.79 1.35 -5.04
N THR A 233 1.61 1.65 -4.51
CA THR A 233 0.34 1.15 -5.02
C THR A 233 -0.67 2.26 -5.24
N PRO A 234 -1.48 2.20 -6.31
CA PRO A 234 -2.67 3.04 -6.43
C PRO A 234 -3.75 2.59 -5.44
N PRO A 235 -4.81 3.38 -5.21
CA PRO A 235 -5.94 2.93 -4.42
C PRO A 235 -6.64 1.74 -5.09
N LEU A 236 -7.12 0.80 -4.28
CA LEU A 236 -7.97 -0.28 -4.77
C LEU A 236 -9.42 0.23 -4.87
N ILE A 237 -9.90 0.32 -6.10
CA ILE A 237 -11.26 0.75 -6.44
C ILE A 237 -11.95 -0.36 -7.22
N ASN A 238 -12.88 -1.07 -6.59
CA ASN A 238 -13.60 -2.15 -7.23
C ASN A 238 -14.63 -1.64 -8.24
N SER A 239 -14.64 -2.23 -9.42
CA SER A 239 -15.68 -1.99 -10.41
C SER A 239 -17.06 -2.33 -9.83
N PRO A 240 -18.06 -1.44 -9.90
CA PRO A 240 -19.41 -1.74 -9.44
C PRO A 240 -20.01 -2.98 -10.15
N VAL A 241 -19.79 -3.12 -11.44
CA VAL A 241 -20.28 -4.26 -12.24
C VAL A 241 -19.70 -5.59 -11.74
N CYS A 242 -18.37 -5.63 -11.54
CA CYS A 242 -17.69 -6.82 -11.04
C CYS A 242 -18.08 -7.13 -9.59
N ALA A 243 -18.19 -6.11 -8.73
CA ALA A 243 -18.61 -6.28 -7.35
C ALA A 243 -20.04 -6.82 -7.26
N ASP A 244 -20.98 -6.32 -8.08
CA ASP A 244 -22.35 -6.81 -8.11
C ASP A 244 -22.44 -8.24 -8.66
N ALA A 245 -21.63 -8.61 -9.65
CA ALA A 245 -21.53 -9.98 -10.12
C ALA A 245 -21.06 -10.93 -9.00
N ALA A 246 -19.98 -10.55 -8.31
CA ALA A 246 -19.46 -11.31 -7.17
C ALA A 246 -20.48 -11.41 -6.02
N LYS A 247 -21.20 -10.32 -5.70
CA LYS A 247 -22.27 -10.31 -4.67
C LYS A 247 -23.38 -11.32 -5.00
N ARG A 248 -23.87 -11.34 -6.24
CA ARG A 248 -24.91 -12.30 -6.67
C ARG A 248 -24.45 -13.75 -6.50
N VAL A 249 -23.19 -14.04 -6.83
CA VAL A 249 -22.62 -15.39 -6.65
C VAL A 249 -22.51 -15.73 -5.17
N ALA A 250 -22.00 -14.82 -4.35
CA ALA A 250 -21.87 -15.01 -2.91
C ALA A 250 -23.24 -15.26 -2.25
N GLN A 251 -24.27 -14.49 -2.58
CA GLN A 251 -25.63 -14.67 -2.08
C GLN A 251 -26.21 -16.03 -2.46
N ARG A 252 -25.96 -16.49 -3.69
CA ARG A 252 -26.43 -17.80 -4.16
C ARG A 252 -25.78 -18.97 -3.43
N LEU A 253 -24.49 -18.84 -3.10
CA LEU A 253 -23.71 -19.90 -2.45
C LEU A 253 -23.84 -19.91 -0.93
N PHE A 254 -23.95 -18.75 -0.30
CA PHE A 254 -23.85 -18.59 1.16
C PHE A 254 -25.12 -17.97 1.79
N GLY A 255 -26.15 -17.69 0.97
CA GLY A 255 -27.43 -17.15 1.44
C GLY A 255 -27.50 -15.60 1.40
N PRO A 256 -28.70 -15.06 1.66
CA PRO A 256 -28.98 -13.61 1.46
C PRO A 256 -28.24 -12.69 2.43
N GLY A 257 -27.75 -13.18 3.56
CA GLY A 257 -26.93 -12.44 4.51
C GLY A 257 -25.46 -12.27 4.09
N CYS A 258 -25.06 -12.87 2.98
CA CYS A 258 -23.73 -12.74 2.38
C CYS A 258 -23.85 -11.96 1.06
N PRO A 259 -22.91 -11.10 0.70
CA PRO A 259 -21.71 -10.69 1.44
C PRO A 259 -21.98 -9.58 2.47
N GLN A 260 -21.03 -9.39 3.39
CA GLN A 260 -21.01 -8.26 4.30
C GLN A 260 -20.43 -7.02 3.60
N PRO A 261 -20.82 -5.79 4.00
CA PRO A 261 -20.13 -4.57 3.55
C PRO A 261 -18.70 -4.56 4.08
N VAL A 262 -17.77 -4.07 3.27
CA VAL A 262 -16.37 -3.90 3.65
C VAL A 262 -16.15 -2.43 3.98
N PRO A 263 -15.70 -2.07 5.20
CA PRO A 263 -15.31 -0.70 5.47
C PRO A 263 -14.08 -0.31 4.64
N MET A 264 -14.03 0.94 4.19
CA MET A 264 -12.83 1.48 3.58
C MET A 264 -11.67 1.41 4.56
N SER A 265 -10.49 1.01 4.08
CA SER A 265 -9.27 0.88 4.89
C SER A 265 -8.17 1.81 4.36
N MET A 266 -7.49 2.50 5.29
CA MET A 266 -6.25 3.23 4.98
C MET A 266 -5.03 2.30 4.89
N ALA A 267 -5.16 1.02 5.25
CA ALA A 267 -4.19 -0.01 4.89
C ALA A 267 -4.28 -0.27 3.38
N GLY A 268 -3.18 -0.36 2.71
CA GLY A 268 -3.07 -0.60 1.28
C GLY A 268 -1.83 -1.38 0.97
#